data_f3fe6a6d059d549ba8042e02499d5ca9
#
_entry.id   f3fe6a6d059d549ba8042e02499d5ca9
#
_cell.length_a   1.000
_cell.length_b   1.000
_cell.length_c   1.000
_cell.angle_alpha   90.00
_cell.angle_beta   90.00
_cell.angle_gamma   90.00
#
_symmetry.space_group_name_H-M   'P 1'
#
loop_
_entity.id
_entity.type
_entity.pdbx_description
1 polymer ?
#
loop_
_entity_poly.entity_id
_entity_poly.type
_entity_poly.pdbx_seq_one_letter_code
_entity_poly.pdbx_strand_id
1 'polypeptide(L)'
;MIELHPDAKYILKMDEDIFIGKDFFRQMIQGYQRIEREGEYRIGFAVPVVPLNCCGYASYIKLIGKKEDYEQRFGRAYKSRFSAVFNVVETAEFLWDTMDTFDRMAAQFLENDGYNILDCYYNIGCIMFSRERWIMMGKWPEIPDESGMGRDEAYICQDNVNKDLAIYELKNVLAGHLAFGHQKKRMMEYYRNHPEKFAVHTS
;
A
#
# COMPACT_ATOMS: atom_id res chain seq x y z
N MET A 1 -20.53 7.34 -3.08
CA MET A 1 -19.56 8.40 -2.68
C MET A 1 -18.82 9.00 -3.87
N ILE A 2 -18.18 8.24 -4.74
CA ILE A 2 -17.44 8.78 -5.92
C ILE A 2 -18.34 9.61 -6.84
N GLU A 3 -19.59 9.25 -6.99
CA GLU A 3 -20.57 9.97 -7.82
C GLU A 3 -21.03 11.32 -7.21
N LEU A 4 -20.86 11.50 -5.90
CA LEU A 4 -21.15 12.77 -5.21
C LEU A 4 -20.09 13.85 -5.48
N HIS A 5 -18.94 13.45 -6.04
CA HIS A 5 -17.82 14.34 -6.36
C HIS A 5 -17.42 14.19 -7.82
N PRO A 6 -18.28 14.60 -8.78
CA PRO A 6 -18.07 14.35 -10.21
C PRO A 6 -16.79 15.01 -10.75
N ASP A 7 -16.35 16.11 -10.14
CA ASP A 7 -15.18 16.88 -10.58
C ASP A 7 -13.84 16.37 -9.99
N ALA A 8 -13.88 15.40 -9.07
CA ALA A 8 -12.67 14.84 -8.50
C ALA A 8 -11.87 14.08 -9.57
N LYS A 9 -10.68 14.58 -9.91
CA LYS A 9 -9.79 13.99 -10.92
C LYS A 9 -9.17 12.67 -10.45
N TYR A 10 -8.81 12.59 -9.15
CA TYR A 10 -8.18 11.41 -8.55
C TYR A 10 -9.08 10.80 -7.48
N ILE A 11 -9.00 9.50 -7.36
CA ILE A 11 -9.73 8.69 -6.40
C ILE A 11 -8.71 7.91 -5.60
N LEU A 12 -8.77 8.04 -4.27
CA LEU A 12 -7.99 7.22 -3.34
C LEU A 12 -8.94 6.24 -2.65
N LYS A 13 -8.70 4.95 -2.83
CA LYS A 13 -9.29 3.88 -2.03
C LYS A 13 -8.34 3.58 -0.88
N MET A 14 -8.87 3.55 0.33
CA MET A 14 -8.11 3.27 1.54
C MET A 14 -8.96 2.44 2.50
N ASP A 15 -8.36 1.41 3.10
CA ASP A 15 -9.00 0.61 4.13
C ASP A 15 -8.98 1.35 5.48
N GLU A 16 -9.84 0.94 6.41
CA GLU A 16 -10.05 1.61 7.70
C GLU A 16 -8.86 1.47 8.68
N ASP A 17 -7.94 0.56 8.44
CA ASP A 17 -6.75 0.29 9.26
C ASP A 17 -5.43 0.75 8.62
N ILE A 18 -5.54 1.71 7.70
CA ILE A 18 -4.40 2.36 7.06
C ILE A 18 -4.00 3.64 7.82
N PHE A 19 -2.73 3.77 8.13
CA PHE A 19 -2.11 4.96 8.72
C PHE A 19 -1.43 5.78 7.64
N ILE A 20 -1.60 7.10 7.69
CA ILE A 20 -1.00 8.04 6.73
C ILE A 20 -0.37 9.22 7.46
N GLY A 21 0.78 9.69 6.95
CA GLY A 21 1.45 10.88 7.48
C GLY A 21 0.86 12.19 6.91
N LYS A 22 1.32 13.34 7.46
CA LYS A 22 0.80 14.69 7.19
C LYS A 22 0.71 15.05 5.70
N ASP A 23 1.69 14.69 4.89
CA ASP A 23 1.79 15.11 3.49
C ASP A 23 1.33 14.02 2.49
N PHE A 24 0.76 12.95 2.99
CA PHE A 24 0.43 11.77 2.22
C PHE A 24 -0.37 12.06 0.94
N PHE A 25 -1.50 12.75 1.05
CA PHE A 25 -2.36 13.04 -0.10
C PHE A 25 -1.64 13.89 -1.16
N ARG A 26 -0.89 14.91 -0.72
CA ARG A 26 -0.11 15.75 -1.62
C ARG A 26 0.92 14.93 -2.39
N GLN A 27 1.67 14.09 -1.69
CA GLN A 27 2.70 13.24 -2.29
C GLN A 27 2.11 12.21 -3.25
N MET A 28 1.00 11.58 -2.89
CA MET A 28 0.30 10.66 -3.78
C MET A 28 -0.15 11.34 -5.08
N ILE A 29 -0.74 12.54 -5.00
CA ILE A 29 -1.19 13.29 -6.18
C ILE A 29 0.01 13.71 -7.05
N GLN A 30 1.07 14.26 -6.44
CA GLN A 30 2.27 14.67 -7.17
C GLN A 30 2.96 13.49 -7.84
N GLY A 31 3.07 12.36 -7.13
CA GLY A 31 3.63 11.13 -7.67
C GLY A 31 2.81 10.58 -8.84
N TYR A 32 1.49 10.57 -8.71
CA TYR A 32 0.58 10.14 -9.80
C TYR A 32 0.76 11.02 -11.04
N GLN A 33 0.76 12.37 -10.85
CA GLN A 33 0.96 13.33 -11.94
C GLN A 33 2.34 13.20 -12.59
N ARG A 34 3.37 12.86 -11.81
CA ARG A 34 4.70 12.56 -12.35
C ARG A 34 4.67 11.33 -13.23
N ILE A 35 4.00 10.26 -12.79
CA ILE A 35 3.87 9.03 -13.60
C ILE A 35 3.06 9.29 -14.88
N GLU A 36 2.00 10.11 -14.83
CA GLU A 36 1.23 10.50 -16.02
C GLU A 36 2.13 11.16 -17.11
N ARG A 37 3.19 11.90 -16.70
CA ARG A 37 4.10 12.59 -17.63
C ARG A 37 5.30 11.76 -18.06
N GLU A 38 5.85 10.96 -17.16
CA GLU A 38 7.20 10.37 -17.28
C GLU A 38 7.17 8.83 -17.23
N GLY A 39 6.02 8.22 -16.93
CA GLY A 39 5.89 6.77 -16.79
C GLY A 39 6.11 6.04 -18.11
N GLU A 40 6.85 4.93 -18.03
CA GLU A 40 7.16 4.07 -19.19
C GLU A 40 5.89 3.37 -19.72
N TYR A 41 4.97 3.03 -18.82
CA TYR A 41 3.72 2.34 -19.17
C TYR A 41 2.51 3.15 -18.73
N ARG A 42 1.34 2.85 -19.34
CA ARG A 42 0.08 3.45 -18.93
C ARG A 42 -0.24 3.06 -17.49
N ILE A 43 -0.63 4.05 -16.67
CA ILE A 43 -0.91 3.83 -15.25
C ILE A 43 -2.28 3.17 -15.03
N GLY A 44 -2.28 2.06 -14.33
CA GLY A 44 -3.50 1.45 -13.79
C GLY A 44 -3.86 2.08 -12.45
N PHE A 45 -2.93 2.01 -11.49
CA PHE A 45 -3.01 2.74 -10.23
C PHE A 45 -1.63 2.96 -9.63
N ALA A 46 -1.51 3.99 -8.80
CA ALA A 46 -0.34 4.25 -7.98
C ALA A 46 -0.59 3.80 -6.53
N VAL A 47 0.47 3.33 -5.89
CA VAL A 47 0.43 2.87 -4.51
C VAL A 47 1.56 3.50 -3.70
N PRO A 48 1.38 3.71 -2.39
CA PRO A 48 2.50 4.00 -1.50
C PRO A 48 3.29 2.73 -1.21
N VAL A 49 4.46 2.86 -0.63
CA VAL A 49 5.13 1.73 0.04
C VAL A 49 4.32 1.37 1.29
N VAL A 50 3.87 0.13 1.37
CA VAL A 50 3.10 -0.38 2.53
C VAL A 50 3.85 -1.55 3.15
N PRO A 51 4.39 -1.42 4.38
CA PRO A 51 5.17 -2.45 5.04
C PRO A 51 4.44 -3.79 5.20
N LEU A 52 3.15 -3.76 5.53
CA LEU A 52 2.31 -4.95 5.59
C LEU A 52 1.45 -5.08 4.32
N ASN A 53 2.12 -5.31 3.20
CA ASN A 53 1.54 -5.62 1.91
C ASN A 53 2.39 -6.70 1.24
N CYS A 54 1.78 -7.61 0.49
CA CYS A 54 2.49 -8.75 -0.12
C CYS A 54 3.60 -8.36 -1.11
N CYS A 55 3.60 -7.13 -1.60
CA CYS A 55 4.63 -6.58 -2.49
C CYS A 55 5.42 -5.45 -1.81
N GLY A 56 4.72 -4.53 -1.14
CA GLY A 56 5.29 -3.33 -0.54
C GLY A 56 6.33 -3.61 0.55
N TYR A 57 6.17 -4.70 1.32
CA TYR A 57 7.15 -5.03 2.37
C TYR A 57 8.56 -5.22 1.82
N ALA A 58 8.71 -5.82 0.64
CA ALA A 58 10.01 -6.07 0.05
C ALA A 58 10.71 -4.76 -0.36
N SER A 59 9.94 -3.77 -0.84
CA SER A 59 10.44 -2.42 -1.09
C SER A 59 10.78 -1.71 0.21
N TYR A 60 9.90 -1.80 1.22
CA TYR A 60 10.08 -1.19 2.53
C TYR A 60 11.40 -1.63 3.19
N ILE A 61 11.59 -2.94 3.42
CA ILE A 61 12.81 -3.45 4.08
C ILE A 61 14.08 -3.14 3.30
N LYS A 62 14.00 -3.04 1.97
CA LYS A 62 15.13 -2.62 1.13
C LYS A 62 15.45 -1.13 1.35
N LEU A 63 14.46 -0.25 1.34
CA LEU A 63 14.63 1.20 1.49
C LEU A 63 15.19 1.56 2.86
N ILE A 64 14.80 0.87 3.92
CA ILE A 64 15.30 1.11 5.28
C ILE A 64 16.55 0.28 5.64
N GLY A 65 17.12 -0.49 4.70
CA GLY A 65 18.33 -1.30 4.94
C GLY A 65 18.13 -2.51 5.88
N LYS A 66 16.89 -3.03 5.99
CA LYS A 66 16.54 -4.14 6.89
C LYS A 66 16.28 -5.48 6.17
N LYS A 67 16.65 -5.57 4.89
CA LYS A 67 16.40 -6.78 4.10
C LYS A 67 17.11 -8.01 4.67
N GLU A 68 18.38 -7.90 5.04
CA GLU A 68 19.16 -9.01 5.56
C GLU A 68 18.64 -9.48 6.93
N ASP A 69 18.31 -8.53 7.84
CA ASP A 69 17.70 -8.84 9.13
C ASP A 69 16.37 -9.59 8.97
N TYR A 70 15.54 -9.17 8.01
CA TYR A 70 14.30 -9.84 7.69
C TYR A 70 14.52 -11.25 7.14
N GLU A 71 15.42 -11.39 6.14
CA GLU A 71 15.67 -12.68 5.49
C GLU A 71 16.29 -13.71 6.44
N GLN A 72 17.11 -13.26 7.38
CA GLN A 72 17.67 -14.13 8.42
C GLN A 72 16.59 -14.71 9.34
N ARG A 73 15.53 -13.93 9.64
CA ARG A 73 14.47 -14.34 10.59
C ARG A 73 13.35 -15.12 9.93
N PHE A 74 12.94 -14.70 8.73
CA PHE A 74 11.69 -15.13 8.08
C PHE A 74 11.88 -15.78 6.72
N GLY A 75 13.14 -15.92 6.27
CA GLY A 75 13.48 -16.44 4.96
C GLY A 75 13.43 -15.37 3.86
N ARG A 76 13.75 -15.79 2.65
CA ARG A 76 13.91 -14.90 1.49
C ARG A 76 12.71 -14.00 1.26
N ALA A 77 12.96 -12.70 1.10
CA ALA A 77 11.94 -11.73 0.72
C ALA A 77 11.59 -11.86 -0.77
N TYR A 78 10.30 -12.05 -1.07
CA TYR A 78 9.77 -12.09 -2.42
C TYR A 78 8.34 -11.58 -2.49
N LYS A 79 7.99 -10.97 -3.59
CA LYS A 79 6.66 -10.34 -3.79
C LYS A 79 5.61 -11.41 -4.10
N SER A 80 4.91 -11.88 -3.07
CA SER A 80 3.85 -12.88 -3.20
C SER A 80 2.96 -12.94 -1.95
N ARG A 81 1.68 -13.27 -2.14
CA ARG A 81 0.76 -13.60 -1.05
C ARG A 81 1.15 -14.86 -0.25
N PHE A 82 2.13 -15.62 -0.72
CA PHE A 82 2.68 -16.77 0.00
C PHE A 82 3.90 -16.41 0.83
N SER A 83 4.32 -15.14 0.82
CA SER A 83 5.45 -14.66 1.64
C SER A 83 5.13 -14.70 3.13
N ALA A 84 6.18 -14.70 3.95
CA ALA A 84 6.03 -14.73 5.40
C ALA A 84 5.22 -13.52 5.92
N VAL A 85 5.33 -12.34 5.29
CA VAL A 85 4.58 -11.14 5.70
C VAL A 85 3.08 -11.34 5.72
N PHE A 86 2.55 -12.21 4.86
CA PHE A 86 1.13 -12.50 4.83
C PHE A 86 0.73 -13.60 5.83
N ASN A 87 1.62 -14.58 6.08
CA ASN A 87 1.28 -15.82 6.78
C ASN A 87 1.81 -15.90 8.23
N VAL A 88 2.80 -15.07 8.59
CA VAL A 88 3.52 -15.14 9.88
C VAL A 88 3.30 -13.83 10.62
N VAL A 89 2.65 -13.90 11.79
CA VAL A 89 2.28 -12.70 12.56
C VAL A 89 3.51 -11.95 13.10
N GLU A 90 4.57 -12.65 13.43
CA GLU A 90 5.83 -12.07 13.90
C GLU A 90 6.49 -11.15 12.87
N THR A 91 6.18 -11.32 11.58
CA THR A 91 6.65 -10.39 10.55
C THR A 91 5.99 -9.03 10.66
N ALA A 92 4.71 -8.98 11.06
CA ALA A 92 4.00 -7.73 11.28
C ALA A 92 4.62 -6.95 12.43
N GLU A 93 4.86 -7.61 13.57
CA GLU A 93 5.56 -7.01 14.72
C GLU A 93 6.96 -6.52 14.32
N PHE A 94 7.75 -7.36 13.65
CA PHE A 94 9.08 -6.98 13.18
C PHE A 94 9.05 -5.72 12.32
N LEU A 95 8.12 -5.61 11.35
CA LEU A 95 8.04 -4.46 10.47
C LEU A 95 7.65 -3.19 11.25
N TRP A 96 6.72 -3.27 12.19
CA TRP A 96 6.39 -2.15 13.07
C TRP A 96 7.51 -1.81 14.06
N ASP A 97 8.29 -2.79 14.51
CA ASP A 97 9.46 -2.57 15.38
C ASP A 97 10.59 -1.82 14.68
N THR A 98 10.67 -1.88 13.34
CA THR A 98 11.66 -1.09 12.58
C THR A 98 11.36 0.40 12.57
N MET A 99 10.16 0.82 12.99
CA MET A 99 9.75 2.22 13.09
C MET A 99 9.90 2.71 14.54
N ASP A 100 10.49 3.87 14.73
CA ASP A 100 10.43 4.59 16.01
C ASP A 100 8.99 5.10 16.23
N THR A 101 8.53 5.99 15.34
CA THR A 101 7.12 6.34 15.17
C THR A 101 6.76 6.33 13.69
N PHE A 102 5.48 6.11 13.37
CA PHE A 102 5.03 6.11 11.98
C PHE A 102 5.31 7.45 11.28
N ASP A 103 5.01 8.57 11.94
CA ASP A 103 5.22 9.90 11.37
C ASP A 103 6.69 10.20 11.05
N ARG A 104 7.61 9.80 11.94
CA ARG A 104 9.04 9.98 11.69
C ARG A 104 9.51 9.13 10.51
N MET A 105 9.05 7.89 10.43
CA MET A 105 9.36 7.03 9.29
C MET A 105 8.76 7.58 7.99
N ALA A 106 7.51 8.06 8.01
CA ALA A 106 6.88 8.68 6.85
C ALA A 106 7.64 9.92 6.37
N ALA A 107 8.15 10.75 7.30
CA ALA A 107 8.99 11.90 6.98
C ALA A 107 10.33 11.49 6.33
N GLN A 108 10.97 10.42 6.81
CA GLN A 108 12.19 9.88 6.19
C GLN A 108 11.94 9.37 4.77
N PHE A 109 10.77 8.80 4.51
CA PHE A 109 10.41 8.32 3.18
C PHE A 109 10.35 9.44 2.15
N LEU A 110 10.05 10.69 2.53
CA LEU A 110 10.04 11.84 1.62
C LEU A 110 11.41 12.10 0.95
N GLU A 111 12.50 11.61 1.54
CA GLU A 111 13.87 11.74 1.00
C GLU A 111 14.13 10.77 -0.17
N ASN A 112 13.31 9.74 -0.33
CA ASN A 112 13.42 8.82 -1.47
C ASN A 112 12.88 9.49 -2.74
N ASP A 113 13.38 9.07 -3.89
CA ASP A 113 12.90 9.55 -5.18
C ASP A 113 12.49 8.42 -6.11
N GLY A 114 11.59 8.76 -7.02
CA GLY A 114 11.15 7.88 -8.09
C GLY A 114 10.08 6.87 -7.66
N TYR A 115 9.91 5.88 -8.51
CA TYR A 115 8.91 4.83 -8.35
C TYR A 115 9.47 3.47 -8.76
N ASN A 116 8.80 2.41 -8.35
CA ASN A 116 8.97 1.06 -8.89
C ASN A 116 7.75 0.71 -9.74
N ILE A 117 7.95 -0.11 -10.78
CA ILE A 117 6.86 -0.77 -11.47
C ILE A 117 6.69 -2.14 -10.82
N LEU A 118 5.45 -2.47 -10.46
CA LEU A 118 5.11 -3.73 -9.82
C LEU A 118 4.45 -4.66 -10.83
N ASP A 119 4.98 -5.86 -10.95
CA ASP A 119 4.51 -6.96 -11.81
C ASP A 119 3.84 -8.08 -10.98
N CYS A 120 3.16 -7.72 -9.91
CA CYS A 120 2.60 -8.65 -8.96
C CYS A 120 1.11 -8.39 -8.72
N TYR A 121 0.42 -9.40 -8.24
CA TYR A 121 -0.89 -9.22 -7.59
C TYR A 121 -0.70 -8.33 -6.36
N TYR A 122 -1.46 -7.23 -6.27
CA TYR A 122 -1.32 -6.24 -5.22
C TYR A 122 -2.54 -6.20 -4.31
N ASN A 123 -2.32 -6.25 -2.99
CA ASN A 123 -3.38 -6.02 -2.01
C ASN A 123 -3.77 -4.53 -2.02
N ILE A 124 -5.01 -4.23 -2.36
CA ILE A 124 -5.50 -2.88 -2.65
C ILE A 124 -5.90 -2.07 -1.41
N GLY A 125 -5.33 -2.35 -0.25
CA GLY A 125 -5.61 -1.62 1.00
C GLY A 125 -5.40 -0.10 0.89
N CYS A 126 -4.48 0.34 0.02
CA CYS A 126 -4.27 1.77 -0.27
C CYS A 126 -3.82 1.95 -1.71
N ILE A 127 -4.70 2.46 -2.58
CA ILE A 127 -4.42 2.70 -4.01
C ILE A 127 -5.01 4.02 -4.48
N MET A 128 -4.33 4.69 -5.40
CA MET A 128 -4.82 5.89 -6.09
C MET A 128 -4.94 5.63 -7.59
N PHE A 129 -6.04 6.05 -8.18
CA PHE A 129 -6.28 5.99 -9.62
C PHE A 129 -7.04 7.22 -10.10
N SER A 130 -6.98 7.49 -11.40
CA SER A 130 -7.74 8.60 -12.00
C SER A 130 -9.21 8.27 -12.13
N ARG A 131 -10.05 9.29 -12.24
CA ARG A 131 -11.47 9.11 -12.59
C ARG A 131 -11.63 8.45 -13.95
N GLU A 132 -10.77 8.79 -14.90
CA GLU A 132 -10.77 8.14 -16.22
C GLU A 132 -10.53 6.63 -16.09
N ARG A 133 -9.55 6.23 -15.26
CA ARG A 133 -9.29 4.82 -14.98
C ARG A 133 -10.50 4.12 -14.36
N TRP A 134 -11.19 4.78 -13.41
CA TRP A 134 -12.40 4.25 -12.80
C TRP A 134 -13.53 4.03 -13.80
N ILE A 135 -13.73 4.98 -14.72
CA ILE A 135 -14.72 4.85 -15.80
C ILE A 135 -14.33 3.71 -16.74
N MET A 136 -13.06 3.64 -17.14
CA MET A 136 -12.51 2.59 -18.01
C MET A 136 -12.69 1.18 -17.42
N MET A 137 -12.65 1.05 -16.10
CA MET A 137 -12.88 -0.20 -15.36
C MET A 137 -14.37 -0.61 -15.35
N GLY A 138 -15.28 0.26 -15.76
CA GLY A 138 -16.73 0.03 -15.67
C GLY A 138 -17.28 0.29 -14.27
N LYS A 139 -16.58 1.17 -13.50
CA LYS A 139 -16.79 1.41 -12.08
C LYS A 139 -16.36 0.21 -11.21
N TRP A 140 -16.60 0.29 -9.91
CA TRP A 140 -16.32 -0.84 -9.00
C TRP A 140 -17.45 -1.86 -9.12
N PRO A 141 -17.17 -3.14 -9.40
CA PRO A 141 -18.22 -4.13 -9.49
C PRO A 141 -18.89 -4.32 -8.12
N GLU A 142 -20.20 -4.43 -8.13
CA GLU A 142 -20.93 -4.94 -6.96
C GLU A 142 -20.64 -6.44 -6.85
N ILE A 143 -19.88 -6.81 -5.83
CA ILE A 143 -19.52 -8.20 -5.57
C ILE A 143 -20.45 -8.70 -4.47
N PRO A 144 -21.25 -9.75 -4.70
CA PRO A 144 -22.13 -10.31 -3.67
C PRO A 144 -21.34 -10.77 -2.44
N ASP A 145 -21.86 -10.51 -1.24
CA ASP A 145 -21.23 -10.83 0.06
C ASP A 145 -20.79 -12.29 0.21
N GLU A 146 -21.44 -13.21 -0.47
CA GLU A 146 -21.12 -14.65 -0.45
C GLU A 146 -19.78 -15.00 -1.13
N SER A 147 -19.13 -14.04 -1.70
CA SER A 147 -18.03 -14.27 -2.64
C SER A 147 -16.62 -14.35 -2.03
N GLY A 148 -16.45 -14.04 -0.73
CA GLY A 148 -15.16 -14.07 -0.04
C GLY A 148 -14.29 -12.84 -0.26
N MET A 149 -13.38 -12.59 0.68
CA MET A 149 -12.44 -11.44 0.66
C MET A 149 -11.47 -11.53 -0.53
N GLY A 150 -11.11 -10.35 -1.08
CA GLY A 150 -10.07 -10.22 -2.11
C GLY A 150 -10.55 -10.35 -3.55
N ARG A 151 -11.85 -10.39 -3.82
CA ARG A 151 -12.36 -10.42 -5.20
C ARG A 151 -12.23 -9.07 -5.90
N ASP A 152 -12.42 -7.99 -5.18
CA ASP A 152 -12.18 -6.64 -5.66
C ASP A 152 -10.71 -6.43 -6.05
N GLU A 153 -9.78 -6.97 -5.26
CA GLU A 153 -8.36 -7.00 -5.58
C GLU A 153 -8.08 -7.80 -6.87
N ALA A 154 -8.64 -9.01 -6.95
CA ALA A 154 -8.49 -9.86 -8.12
C ALA A 154 -9.04 -9.18 -9.37
N TYR A 155 -10.20 -8.53 -9.23
CA TYR A 155 -10.84 -7.82 -10.34
C TYR A 155 -9.97 -6.68 -10.87
N ILE A 156 -9.51 -5.77 -10.00
CA ILE A 156 -8.75 -4.60 -10.46
C ILE A 156 -7.36 -4.99 -10.97
N CYS A 157 -6.71 -5.99 -10.35
CA CYS A 157 -5.44 -6.49 -10.83
C CYS A 157 -5.57 -7.18 -12.20
N GLN A 158 -6.62 -7.99 -12.39
CA GLN A 158 -6.88 -8.63 -13.69
C GLN A 158 -7.29 -7.62 -14.75
N ASP A 159 -8.07 -6.58 -14.39
CA ASP A 159 -8.42 -5.52 -15.32
C ASP A 159 -7.21 -4.71 -15.77
N ASN A 160 -6.21 -4.49 -14.88
CA ASN A 160 -4.94 -3.90 -15.28
C ASN A 160 -4.22 -4.77 -16.32
N VAL A 161 -4.12 -6.07 -16.07
CA VAL A 161 -3.48 -7.01 -17.02
C VAL A 161 -4.20 -7.00 -18.37
N ASN A 162 -5.53 -7.09 -18.36
CA ASN A 162 -6.35 -7.13 -19.59
C ASN A 162 -6.24 -5.84 -20.42
N LYS A 163 -5.88 -4.71 -19.79
CA LYS A 163 -5.79 -3.40 -20.42
C LYS A 163 -4.35 -2.89 -20.60
N ASP A 164 -3.38 -3.76 -20.30
CA ASP A 164 -1.96 -3.42 -20.39
C ASP A 164 -1.59 -2.18 -19.57
N LEU A 165 -2.00 -2.18 -18.30
CA LEU A 165 -1.79 -1.09 -17.35
C LEU A 165 -0.85 -1.52 -16.23
N ALA A 166 0.08 -0.63 -15.85
CA ALA A 166 1.06 -0.87 -14.80
C ALA A 166 0.61 -0.39 -13.43
N ILE A 167 1.13 -1.04 -12.39
CA ILE A 167 1.05 -0.59 -11.00
C ILE A 167 2.35 0.14 -10.67
N TYR A 168 2.26 1.35 -10.16
CA TYR A 168 3.40 2.17 -9.79
C TYR A 168 3.47 2.38 -8.27
N GLU A 169 4.56 1.94 -7.65
CA GLU A 169 4.83 2.12 -6.23
C GLU A 169 5.73 3.35 -6.03
N LEU A 170 5.19 4.37 -5.36
CA LEU A 170 5.88 5.62 -5.06
C LEU A 170 6.85 5.43 -3.89
N LYS A 171 8.16 5.54 -4.13
CA LYS A 171 9.20 5.29 -3.11
C LYS A 171 9.22 6.31 -1.98
N ASN A 172 8.75 7.52 -2.26
CA ASN A 172 8.73 8.63 -1.30
C ASN A 172 7.42 8.73 -0.49
N VAL A 173 6.51 7.78 -0.64
CA VAL A 173 5.23 7.77 0.08
C VAL A 173 5.11 6.50 0.91
N LEU A 174 4.92 6.65 2.21
CA LEU A 174 4.68 5.55 3.15
C LEU A 174 3.23 5.57 3.60
N ALA A 175 2.60 4.39 3.62
CA ALA A 175 1.36 4.16 4.35
C ALA A 175 1.53 2.95 5.28
N GLY A 176 1.07 3.05 6.51
CA GLY A 176 1.04 1.95 7.46
C GLY A 176 -0.22 1.11 7.24
N HIS A 177 -0.10 -0.19 7.32
CA HIS A 177 -1.22 -1.12 7.44
C HIS A 177 -1.06 -1.89 8.75
N LEU A 178 -2.10 -1.98 9.57
CA LEU A 178 -1.96 -2.57 10.90
C LEU A 178 -1.71 -4.06 10.82
N ALA A 179 -2.54 -4.79 10.07
CA ALA A 179 -2.48 -6.24 10.05
C ALA A 179 -3.32 -6.86 8.93
N PHE A 180 -2.93 -8.03 8.44
CA PHE A 180 -3.85 -8.90 7.72
C PHE A 180 -4.85 -9.57 8.69
N GLY A 181 -6.00 -10.00 8.18
CA GLY A 181 -7.12 -10.47 9.01
C GLY A 181 -6.76 -11.47 10.11
N HIS A 182 -5.94 -12.50 9.81
CA HIS A 182 -5.51 -13.50 10.79
C HIS A 182 -4.46 -12.99 11.81
N GLN A 183 -3.77 -11.88 11.51
CA GLN A 183 -2.83 -11.21 12.42
C GLN A 183 -3.54 -10.22 13.35
N LYS A 184 -4.79 -9.84 13.05
CA LYS A 184 -5.52 -8.71 13.65
C LYS A 184 -5.55 -8.77 15.18
N LYS A 185 -5.83 -9.93 15.77
CA LYS A 185 -5.92 -10.05 17.23
C LYS A 185 -4.60 -9.64 17.91
N ARG A 186 -3.48 -10.21 17.47
CA ARG A 186 -2.15 -9.95 18.05
C ARG A 186 -1.68 -8.54 17.76
N MET A 187 -1.91 -8.03 16.55
CA MET A 187 -1.53 -6.67 16.19
C MET A 187 -2.37 -5.59 16.89
N MET A 188 -3.63 -5.89 17.26
CA MET A 188 -4.41 -5.01 18.13
C MET A 188 -3.88 -4.97 19.57
N GLU A 189 -3.33 -6.07 20.09
CA GLU A 189 -2.63 -6.08 21.37
C GLU A 189 -1.32 -5.29 21.27
N TYR A 190 -0.57 -5.49 20.19
CA TYR A 190 0.65 -4.73 19.90
C TYR A 190 0.37 -3.22 19.83
N TYR A 191 -0.67 -2.80 19.10
CA TYR A 191 -1.11 -1.41 19.02
C TYR A 191 -1.41 -0.78 20.38
N ARG A 192 -2.11 -1.53 21.26
CA ARG A 192 -2.43 -1.04 22.63
C ARG A 192 -1.19 -0.91 23.52
N ASN A 193 -0.20 -1.77 23.32
CA ASN A 193 1.04 -1.79 24.10
C ASN A 193 2.09 -0.79 23.60
N HIS A 194 1.95 -0.32 22.36
CA HIS A 194 2.91 0.57 21.69
C HIS A 194 2.20 1.74 21.00
N PRO A 195 1.30 2.48 21.68
CA PRO A 195 0.50 3.55 21.06
C PRO A 195 1.39 4.66 20.47
N GLU A 196 2.58 4.89 21.02
CA GLU A 196 3.56 5.88 20.57
C GLU A 196 4.03 5.61 19.12
N LYS A 197 4.10 4.36 18.69
CA LYS A 197 4.51 4.01 17.31
C LYS A 197 3.50 4.47 16.27
N PHE A 198 2.24 4.56 16.66
CA PHE A 198 1.11 4.89 15.80
C PHE A 198 0.63 6.34 15.95
N ALA A 199 1.19 7.06 16.92
CA ALA A 199 0.80 8.46 17.17
C ALA A 199 1.09 9.31 15.94
N VAL A 200 0.05 9.99 15.44
CA VAL A 200 0.17 11.07 14.45
C VAL A 200 0.32 12.36 15.24
N HIS A 201 1.50 12.96 15.20
CA HIS A 201 1.70 14.25 15.86
C HIS A 201 0.96 15.34 15.07
N THR A 202 -0.18 15.78 15.59
CA THR A 202 -0.83 17.02 15.15
C THR A 202 0.00 18.20 15.67
N SER A 203 0.99 18.62 14.88
CA SER A 203 1.70 19.90 15.07
C SER A 203 1.01 20.99 14.30
#